data_f5fe53d920c7b06d905cb29842353a61
#
_entry.id   f5fe53d920c7b06d905cb29842353a61
#
_cell.length_a   1.000
_cell.length_b   1.000
_cell.length_c   1.000
_cell.angle_alpha   90.00
_cell.angle_beta   90.00
_cell.angle_gamma   90.00
#
_symmetry.space_group_name_H-M   'P 1'
#
loop_
_entity.id
_entity.type
_entity.pdbx_description
1 polymer ?
#
loop_
_entity_poly.entity_id
_entity_poly.type
_entity_poly.pdbx_seq_one_letter_code
_entity_poly.pdbx_strand_id
1 'polypeptide(L)'
;MKKTILAAALTVYSVPAFADGHASTQGDAAAGEEQFARQCVACHVVADASGEVLAGRNARTGPNLYDVAGRMLGAQEGFNYSDGIMELGEGGTVWTEEAFVGYVQDPTGWLRETLDDRRARGRMAYQVRQEEQAYDLYAYLSTFGAE
;
A
#
# COMPACT_ATOMS: atom_id res chain seq x y z
N MET A 1 19.74 -70.89 7.76
CA MET A 1 19.34 -69.68 8.51
C MET A 1 19.31 -68.52 7.53
N LYS A 2 18.13 -68.14 7.02
CA LYS A 2 17.97 -67.04 6.06
C LYS A 2 17.54 -65.81 6.87
N LYS A 3 18.36 -64.75 6.88
CA LYS A 3 18.04 -63.46 7.51
C LYS A 3 17.30 -62.58 6.52
N THR A 4 16.04 -62.32 6.77
CA THR A 4 15.22 -61.38 5.99
C THR A 4 15.45 -59.97 6.54
N ILE A 5 15.94 -59.07 5.72
CA ILE A 5 16.12 -57.64 6.03
C ILE A 5 14.85 -56.93 5.57
N LEU A 6 14.10 -56.35 6.51
CA LEU A 6 12.92 -55.53 6.27
C LEU A 6 13.40 -54.08 6.01
N ALA A 7 13.25 -53.58 4.80
CA ALA A 7 13.53 -52.21 4.46
C ALA A 7 12.27 -51.35 4.75
N ALA A 8 12.37 -50.45 5.72
CA ALA A 8 11.33 -49.47 5.99
C ALA A 8 11.48 -48.29 5.02
N ALA A 9 10.48 -48.09 4.18
CA ALA A 9 10.41 -46.93 3.28
C ALA A 9 9.83 -45.73 4.07
N LEU A 10 10.64 -44.68 4.28
CA LEU A 10 10.17 -43.39 4.77
C LEU A 10 9.51 -42.61 3.62
N THR A 11 8.21 -42.45 3.65
CA THR A 11 7.48 -41.54 2.78
C THR A 11 7.58 -40.11 3.33
N VAL A 12 8.31 -39.25 2.62
CA VAL A 12 8.39 -37.83 2.90
C VAL A 12 7.13 -37.18 2.32
N TYR A 13 6.24 -36.72 3.20
CA TYR A 13 5.10 -35.89 2.79
C TYR A 13 5.59 -34.47 2.54
N SER A 14 5.63 -34.03 1.28
CA SER A 14 5.81 -32.64 0.90
C SER A 14 4.50 -31.89 1.17
N VAL A 15 4.51 -30.99 2.15
CA VAL A 15 3.41 -30.06 2.38
C VAL A 15 3.53 -28.95 1.33
N PRO A 16 2.50 -28.67 0.52
CA PRO A 16 2.54 -27.52 -0.37
C PRO A 16 2.54 -26.25 0.50
N ALA A 17 3.56 -25.40 0.34
CA ALA A 17 3.54 -24.05 0.86
C ALA A 17 2.51 -23.27 0.02
N PHE A 18 1.41 -22.89 0.62
CA PHE A 18 0.52 -21.90 0.05
C PHE A 18 1.28 -20.57 0.07
N ALA A 19 1.72 -20.11 -1.09
CA ALA A 19 2.17 -18.75 -1.25
C ALA A 19 0.92 -17.87 -1.18
N ASP A 20 0.76 -17.15 -0.07
CA ASP A 20 -0.23 -16.09 0.04
C ASP A 20 0.02 -15.13 -1.12
N GLY A 21 -1.01 -14.92 -1.94
CA GLY A 21 -0.93 -14.16 -3.21
C GLY A 21 -0.77 -12.65 -3.04
N HIS A 22 -0.15 -12.19 -1.97
CA HIS A 22 0.26 -10.80 -1.82
C HIS A 22 1.50 -10.58 -2.68
N ALA A 23 1.41 -9.67 -3.63
CA ALA A 23 2.57 -9.18 -4.35
C ALA A 23 3.62 -8.77 -3.31
N SER A 24 4.82 -9.36 -3.37
CA SER A 24 5.90 -9.03 -2.43
C SER A 24 6.24 -7.55 -2.58
N THR A 25 5.90 -6.75 -1.58
CA THR A 25 6.33 -5.34 -1.48
C THR A 25 7.81 -5.29 -1.08
N GLN A 26 8.48 -4.20 -1.45
CA GLN A 26 9.89 -4.04 -1.09
C GLN A 26 10.09 -3.62 0.37
N GLY A 27 9.03 -3.08 1.03
CA GLY A 27 9.09 -2.55 2.38
C GLY A 27 8.74 -3.56 3.48
N ASP A 28 9.00 -3.15 4.73
CA ASP A 28 8.63 -3.84 5.95
C ASP A 28 7.31 -3.29 6.49
N ALA A 29 6.25 -4.11 6.50
CA ALA A 29 4.93 -3.70 6.96
C ALA A 29 4.91 -3.32 8.46
N ALA A 30 5.73 -3.94 9.32
CA ALA A 30 5.79 -3.60 10.73
C ALA A 30 6.44 -2.22 10.96
N ALA A 31 7.50 -1.91 10.21
CA ALA A 31 8.10 -0.58 10.20
C ALA A 31 7.12 0.47 9.65
N GLY A 32 6.35 0.12 8.60
CA GLY A 32 5.31 0.94 8.01
C GLY A 32 4.18 1.26 8.98
N GLU A 33 3.75 0.30 9.80
CA GLU A 33 2.75 0.51 10.86
C GLU A 33 3.20 1.58 11.85
N GLU A 34 4.43 1.47 12.36
CA GLU A 34 4.97 2.46 13.26
C GLU A 34 5.10 3.84 12.61
N GLN A 35 5.51 3.89 11.35
CA GLN A 35 5.62 5.12 10.58
C GLN A 35 4.23 5.77 10.38
N PHE A 36 3.23 4.99 9.99
CA PHE A 36 1.85 5.43 9.82
C PHE A 36 1.30 6.02 11.11
N ALA A 37 1.46 5.31 12.24
CA ALA A 37 0.97 5.76 13.55
C ALA A 37 1.59 7.09 14.00
N ARG A 38 2.84 7.35 13.63
CA ARG A 38 3.53 8.59 14.02
C ARG A 38 3.23 9.78 13.11
N GLN A 39 3.06 9.56 11.81
CA GLN A 39 3.14 10.65 10.83
C GLN A 39 1.89 10.81 9.95
N CYS A 40 1.09 9.76 9.77
CA CYS A 40 -0.01 9.76 8.82
C CYS A 40 -1.39 9.97 9.48
N VAL A 41 -1.56 9.53 10.71
CA VAL A 41 -2.84 9.50 11.43
C VAL A 41 -3.43 10.89 11.74
N ALA A 42 -2.65 11.95 11.61
CA ALA A 42 -3.15 13.32 11.76
C ALA A 42 -4.09 13.72 10.60
N CYS A 43 -3.89 13.11 9.42
CA CYS A 43 -4.64 13.44 8.21
C CYS A 43 -5.42 12.26 7.65
N HIS A 44 -4.95 11.05 7.83
CA HIS A 44 -5.49 9.83 7.22
C HIS A 44 -6.08 8.86 8.23
N VAL A 45 -6.98 8.04 7.73
CA VAL A 45 -7.56 6.88 8.43
C VAL A 45 -7.48 5.68 7.49
N VAL A 46 -7.44 4.50 8.05
CA VAL A 46 -7.75 3.25 7.36
C VAL A 46 -9.06 2.72 7.97
N ALA A 47 -10.14 2.84 7.23
CA ALA A 47 -11.45 2.35 7.64
C ALA A 47 -12.06 1.51 6.52
N ASP A 48 -12.58 0.35 6.86
CA ASP A 48 -13.18 -0.57 5.90
C ASP A 48 -14.53 -0.08 5.35
N ALA A 49 -15.16 -0.89 4.49
CA ALA A 49 -16.44 -0.57 3.87
C ALA A 49 -17.60 -0.51 4.89
N SER A 50 -17.46 -1.11 6.08
CA SER A 50 -18.44 -1.01 7.18
C SER A 50 -18.28 0.28 7.98
N GLY A 51 -17.17 1.00 7.80
CA GLY A 51 -16.79 2.18 8.57
C GLY A 51 -15.99 1.84 9.83
N GLU A 52 -15.58 0.58 10.04
CA GLU A 52 -14.70 0.21 11.13
C GLU A 52 -13.31 0.80 10.91
N VAL A 53 -12.79 1.49 11.92
CA VAL A 53 -11.45 2.08 11.88
C VAL A 53 -10.42 1.01 12.25
N LEU A 54 -9.66 0.58 11.26
CA LEU A 54 -8.62 -0.44 11.40
C LEU A 54 -7.28 0.18 11.82
N ALA A 55 -7.01 1.41 11.34
CA ALA A 55 -5.83 2.17 11.73
C ALA A 55 -6.09 3.69 11.67
N GLY A 56 -5.41 4.44 12.53
CA GLY A 56 -5.54 5.89 12.63
C GLY A 56 -6.66 6.34 13.58
N ARG A 57 -7.15 7.58 13.40
CA ARG A 57 -8.07 8.26 14.31
C ARG A 57 -9.26 8.89 13.61
N ASN A 58 -9.87 8.29 12.65
CA ASN A 58 -11.01 8.86 11.93
C ASN A 58 -10.76 10.30 11.39
N ALA A 59 -9.51 10.61 11.04
CA ALA A 59 -9.14 11.86 10.41
C ALA A 59 -9.70 11.93 8.97
N ARG A 60 -10.05 13.13 8.50
CA ARG A 60 -10.66 13.37 7.19
C ARG A 60 -9.98 14.47 6.38
N THR A 61 -8.81 14.92 6.82
CA THR A 61 -8.00 15.90 6.09
C THR A 61 -7.39 15.30 4.83
N GLY A 62 -6.98 14.04 4.91
CA GLY A 62 -6.60 13.19 3.78
C GLY A 62 -7.67 12.15 3.48
N PRO A 63 -7.58 11.47 2.31
CA PRO A 63 -8.49 10.37 1.97
C PRO A 63 -8.31 9.16 2.91
N ASN A 64 -9.34 8.34 2.98
CA ASN A 64 -9.24 7.00 3.58
C ASN A 64 -8.29 6.14 2.74
N LEU A 65 -7.33 5.48 3.42
CA LEU A 65 -6.29 4.68 2.78
C LEU A 65 -6.60 3.16 2.78
N TYR A 66 -7.80 2.76 3.19
CA TYR A 66 -8.23 1.38 3.03
C TYR A 66 -8.20 1.00 1.55
N ASP A 67 -7.63 -0.15 1.22
CA ASP A 67 -7.51 -0.64 -0.16
C ASP A 67 -6.77 0.34 -1.11
N VAL A 68 -5.81 1.11 -0.61
CA VAL A 68 -5.08 2.07 -1.44
C VAL A 68 -4.12 1.38 -2.41
N ALA A 69 -3.51 0.27 -2.02
CA ALA A 69 -2.61 -0.49 -2.88
C ALA A 69 -3.39 -1.08 -4.07
N GLY A 70 -2.98 -0.70 -5.28
CA GLY A 70 -3.66 -1.11 -6.52
C GLY A 70 -4.96 -0.36 -6.83
N ARG A 71 -5.48 0.46 -5.92
CA ARG A 71 -6.68 1.28 -6.16
C ARG A 71 -6.40 2.40 -7.16
N MET A 72 -7.40 2.72 -7.99
CA MET A 72 -7.32 3.84 -8.92
C MET A 72 -7.10 5.17 -8.18
N LEU A 73 -6.27 6.04 -8.73
CA LEU A 73 -6.06 7.38 -8.19
C LEU A 73 -7.39 8.15 -8.16
N GLY A 74 -7.62 8.92 -7.11
CA GLY A 74 -8.83 9.74 -7.01
C GLY A 74 -10.12 8.97 -6.69
N ALA A 75 -10.08 7.65 -6.50
CA ALA A 75 -11.28 6.82 -6.40
C ALA A 75 -12.02 6.87 -5.06
N GLN A 76 -11.45 7.49 -4.01
CA GLN A 76 -12.15 7.58 -2.72
C GLN A 76 -13.33 8.54 -2.83
N GLU A 77 -14.54 8.02 -2.72
CA GLU A 77 -15.77 8.81 -2.78
C GLU A 77 -15.82 9.90 -1.69
N GLY A 78 -16.36 11.06 -2.06
CA GLY A 78 -16.56 12.18 -1.13
C GLY A 78 -15.28 12.92 -0.73
N PHE A 79 -14.11 12.52 -1.22
CA PHE A 79 -12.86 13.26 -0.99
C PHE A 79 -12.53 14.19 -2.15
N ASN A 80 -12.14 15.43 -1.83
CA ASN A 80 -11.80 16.42 -2.84
C ASN A 80 -10.31 16.35 -3.20
N TYR A 81 -9.99 15.62 -4.24
CA TYR A 81 -8.63 15.47 -4.77
C TYR A 81 -8.15 16.71 -5.53
N SER A 82 -6.86 16.79 -5.84
CA SER A 82 -6.32 17.75 -6.81
C SER A 82 -6.67 17.31 -8.23
N ASP A 83 -6.75 18.29 -9.14
CA ASP A 83 -7.07 18.02 -10.54
C ASP A 83 -6.13 17.00 -11.16
N GLY A 84 -4.81 17.08 -10.85
CA GLY A 84 -3.84 16.13 -11.37
C GLY A 84 -4.03 14.67 -10.87
N ILE A 85 -4.47 14.47 -9.63
CA ILE A 85 -4.82 13.11 -9.15
C ILE A 85 -6.06 12.60 -9.88
N MET A 86 -7.06 13.45 -10.11
CA MET A 86 -8.27 13.08 -10.85
C MET A 86 -7.95 12.74 -12.30
N GLU A 87 -7.15 13.56 -12.98
CA GLU A 87 -6.72 13.35 -14.36
C GLU A 87 -6.00 12.00 -14.54
N LEU A 88 -5.06 11.69 -13.65
CA LEU A 88 -4.35 10.41 -13.68
C LEU A 88 -5.28 9.22 -13.42
N GLY A 89 -6.23 9.37 -12.50
CA GLY A 89 -7.23 8.32 -12.23
C GLY A 89 -8.18 8.10 -13.42
N GLU A 90 -8.67 9.15 -14.05
CA GLU A 90 -9.46 9.07 -15.27
C GLU A 90 -8.68 8.43 -16.42
N GLY A 91 -7.36 8.60 -16.45
CA GLY A 91 -6.44 7.90 -17.34
C GLY A 91 -6.18 6.43 -16.99
N GLY A 92 -6.77 5.91 -15.90
CA GLY A 92 -6.62 4.52 -15.47
C GLY A 92 -5.39 4.25 -14.61
N THR A 93 -4.71 5.27 -14.12
CA THR A 93 -3.54 5.11 -13.24
C THR A 93 -3.99 4.58 -11.87
N VAL A 94 -3.28 3.57 -11.36
CA VAL A 94 -3.49 2.97 -10.04
C VAL A 94 -2.32 3.26 -9.12
N TRP A 95 -2.55 3.15 -7.81
CA TRP A 95 -1.49 3.23 -6.80
C TRP A 95 -0.64 1.96 -6.82
N THR A 96 0.28 1.87 -7.77
CA THR A 96 1.38 0.89 -7.69
C THR A 96 2.33 1.29 -6.56
N GLU A 97 3.18 0.38 -6.11
CA GLU A 97 4.22 0.69 -5.13
C GLU A 97 5.08 1.88 -5.57
N GLU A 98 5.54 1.86 -6.82
CA GLU A 98 6.36 2.93 -7.40
C GLU A 98 5.62 4.29 -7.43
N ALA A 99 4.36 4.31 -7.89
CA ALA A 99 3.55 5.52 -7.92
C ALA A 99 3.30 6.09 -6.52
N PHE A 100 3.02 5.21 -5.55
CA PHE A 100 2.81 5.60 -4.16
C PHE A 100 4.10 6.19 -3.56
N VAL A 101 5.22 5.50 -3.69
CA VAL A 101 6.53 5.92 -3.18
C VAL A 101 6.91 7.29 -3.75
N GLY A 102 6.85 7.45 -5.07
CA GLY A 102 7.14 8.74 -5.71
C GLY A 102 6.24 9.87 -5.22
N TYR A 103 4.93 9.60 -5.13
CA TYR A 103 3.97 10.60 -4.67
C TYR A 103 4.18 11.02 -3.22
N VAL A 104 4.34 10.10 -2.28
CA VAL A 104 4.48 10.46 -0.86
C VAL A 104 5.79 11.17 -0.53
N GLN A 105 6.82 10.99 -1.36
CA GLN A 105 8.10 11.70 -1.22
C GLN A 105 8.02 13.15 -1.70
N ASP A 106 7.39 13.41 -2.84
CA ASP A 106 7.15 14.76 -3.37
C ASP A 106 5.83 14.82 -4.14
N PRO A 107 4.69 15.05 -3.47
CA PRO A 107 3.38 15.02 -4.11
C PRO A 107 3.22 15.99 -5.29
N THR A 108 3.82 17.17 -5.19
CA THR A 108 3.73 18.17 -6.27
C THR A 108 4.72 17.89 -7.38
N GLY A 109 5.96 17.49 -7.05
CA GLY A 109 6.98 17.14 -8.03
C GLY A 109 6.56 15.94 -8.86
N TRP A 110 6.11 14.89 -8.19
CA TRP A 110 5.63 13.67 -8.85
C TRP A 110 4.47 13.94 -9.83
N LEU A 111 3.48 14.75 -9.43
CA LEU A 111 2.38 15.12 -10.33
C LEU A 111 2.87 15.90 -11.55
N ARG A 112 3.80 16.82 -11.37
CA ARG A 112 4.35 17.62 -12.46
C ARG A 112 5.12 16.78 -13.47
N GLU A 113 5.87 15.83 -12.98
CA GLU A 113 6.65 14.90 -13.80
C GLU A 113 5.72 13.93 -14.54
N THR A 114 4.80 13.30 -13.82
CA THR A 114 3.90 12.30 -14.39
C THR A 114 2.94 12.86 -15.44
N LEU A 115 2.47 14.11 -15.24
CA LEU A 115 1.55 14.80 -16.17
C LEU A 115 2.26 15.66 -17.23
N ASP A 116 3.58 15.83 -17.12
CA ASP A 116 4.34 16.85 -17.89
C ASP A 116 3.70 18.27 -17.78
N ASP A 117 3.12 18.57 -16.60
CA ASP A 117 2.51 19.89 -16.33
C ASP A 117 3.15 20.58 -15.12
N ARG A 118 3.92 21.64 -15.39
CA ARG A 118 4.58 22.45 -14.36
C ARG A 118 3.61 23.17 -13.41
N ARG A 119 2.32 23.26 -13.76
CA ARG A 119 1.29 23.89 -12.94
C ARG A 119 0.61 22.94 -12.01
N ALA A 120 0.74 21.63 -12.21
CA ALA A 120 0.16 20.63 -11.34
C ALA A 120 0.58 20.84 -9.86
N ARG A 121 -0.36 20.58 -8.95
CA ARG A 121 -0.17 20.76 -7.50
C ARG A 121 -0.77 19.58 -6.74
N GLY A 122 0.01 18.99 -5.85
CA GLY A 122 -0.50 18.06 -4.86
C GLY A 122 -1.19 18.79 -3.70
N ARG A 123 -2.20 18.18 -3.11
CA ARG A 123 -2.85 18.68 -1.89
C ARG A 123 -2.26 18.10 -0.59
N MET A 124 -1.54 17.00 -0.68
CA MET A 124 -0.80 16.45 0.44
C MET A 124 0.43 17.31 0.73
N ALA A 125 0.46 17.92 1.91
CA ALA A 125 1.56 18.81 2.31
C ALA A 125 2.73 18.05 2.96
N TYR A 126 2.48 16.87 3.51
CA TYR A 126 3.50 16.04 4.15
C TYR A 126 4.34 15.32 3.08
N GLN A 127 5.63 15.19 3.35
CA GLN A 127 6.59 14.47 2.50
C GLN A 127 7.32 13.41 3.32
N VAL A 128 7.33 12.18 2.85
CA VAL A 128 8.16 11.10 3.40
C VAL A 128 9.56 11.24 2.83
N ARG A 129 10.53 11.64 3.67
CA ARG A 129 11.86 12.05 3.21
C ARG A 129 12.78 10.87 2.86
N GLN A 130 12.55 9.72 3.46
CA GLN A 130 13.36 8.52 3.25
C GLN A 130 12.58 7.54 2.40
N GLU A 131 13.16 7.13 1.29
CA GLU A 131 12.53 6.24 0.33
C GLU A 131 12.15 4.88 0.96
N GLU A 132 13.03 4.33 1.81
CA GLU A 132 12.76 3.11 2.57
C GLU A 132 11.46 3.22 3.38
N GLN A 133 11.25 4.33 4.07
CA GLN A 133 10.01 4.57 4.83
C GLN A 133 8.77 4.66 3.93
N ALA A 134 8.91 5.12 2.69
CA ALA A 134 7.80 5.15 1.74
C ALA A 134 7.43 3.73 1.27
N TYR A 135 8.42 2.85 1.05
CA TYR A 135 8.20 1.43 0.78
C TYR A 135 7.55 0.72 1.97
N ASP A 136 8.02 0.97 3.19
CA ASP A 136 7.45 0.40 4.41
C ASP A 136 5.97 0.78 4.58
N LEU A 137 5.65 2.05 4.35
CA LEU A 137 4.26 2.53 4.38
C LEU A 137 3.38 1.83 3.34
N TYR A 138 3.89 1.64 2.11
CA TYR A 138 3.14 0.91 1.09
C TYR A 138 2.93 -0.55 1.49
N ALA A 139 3.96 -1.22 2.01
CA ALA A 139 3.87 -2.58 2.50
C ALA A 139 2.81 -2.71 3.61
N TYR A 140 2.80 -1.79 4.57
CA TYR A 140 1.79 -1.76 5.62
C TYR A 140 0.38 -1.53 5.08
N LEU A 141 0.21 -0.53 4.23
CA LEU A 141 -1.10 -0.19 3.66
C LEU A 141 -1.64 -1.29 2.73
N SER A 142 -0.76 -2.07 2.12
CA SER A 142 -1.14 -3.23 1.30
C SER A 142 -1.73 -4.39 2.11
N THR A 143 -1.60 -4.36 3.44
CA THR A 143 -2.25 -5.35 4.32
C THR A 143 -3.74 -5.09 4.51
N PHE A 144 -4.24 -3.91 4.08
CA PHE A 144 -5.64 -3.52 4.17
C PHE A 144 -6.24 -3.45 2.76
N GLY A 145 -7.19 -4.28 2.46
CA GLY A 145 -7.88 -4.21 1.19
C GLY A 145 -8.23 -5.56 0.62
N ALA A 146 -8.58 -5.57 -0.66
CA ALA A 146 -9.22 -6.70 -1.30
C ALA A 146 -8.43 -8.00 -1.18
N GLU A 147 -9.12 -9.00 -0.70
CA GLU A 147 -8.81 -10.40 -0.94
C GLU A 147 -9.17 -10.79 -2.39
#